data_df46b80efec0a485ca4123b75863dda1
#
_entry.id   df46b80efec0a485ca4123b75863dda1
#
_cell.length_a   1.000
_cell.length_b   1.000
_cell.length_c   1.000
_cell.angle_alpha   90.00
_cell.angle_beta   90.00
_cell.angle_gamma   90.00
#
_symmetry.space_group_name_H-M   'P 1'
#
loop_
_entity.id
_entity.type
_entity.pdbx_description
1 polymer ?
#
loop_
_entity_poly.entity_id
_entity_poly.type
_entity_poly.pdbx_seq_one_letter_code
_entity_poly.pdbx_strand_id
1 'polypeptide(L)'
;MILKKIITVLILMGIIFSSVHINLGYAAKEKPVVYWAGNVYYMGDSHDKLLERAGVRETIAADITSKLKALEAANKLPFELKTVSNLPSNTRENFSDEVVIGLIPLVLLDESFESHFNVGEQYYYKAIVASAIHMAICVADPDTQGWRIIASVPMEGASVKGTVDSPITEAIPYQQEIDWFIELNHNIIQKQLDFKKVEKLLRDIEKKQVDPITYQVTSVDMSSQGANEVFGEQAGAVKAVIGNFFTSAFQKKTGCLMYPPMISESYARIVGDGLRAFTWHSPSDTIEVTFPEPRHKIKLDFSGVASQEVKRKDESFARRDVIYKVWLKGNMDGKAPVTLDTYTTRNFPGVGSSSQFDIPEEDTYMELMTELPKEMANKLAKME
;
A
#
# COMPACT_ATOMS: atom_id res chain seq x y z
N MET A 1 52.69 30.09 49.60
CA MET A 1 51.97 28.81 49.90
C MET A 1 50.46 28.90 49.81
N ILE A 2 49.86 30.03 50.14
CA ILE A 2 48.41 30.29 50.14
C ILE A 2 47.82 30.33 48.70
N LEU A 3 48.53 31.00 47.76
CA LEU A 3 48.07 31.17 46.39
C LEU A 3 47.93 29.81 45.63
N LYS A 4 48.85 28.86 45.85
CA LYS A 4 48.74 27.51 45.27
C LYS A 4 47.53 26.71 45.79
N LYS A 5 47.15 26.89 47.05
CA LYS A 5 45.97 26.24 47.63
C LYS A 5 44.66 26.80 47.06
N ILE A 6 44.59 28.12 46.80
CA ILE A 6 43.41 28.78 46.19
C ILE A 6 43.22 28.32 44.73
N ILE A 7 44.28 28.19 43.94
CA ILE A 7 44.22 27.72 42.57
C ILE A 7 43.79 26.26 42.52
N THR A 8 44.25 25.40 43.42
CA THR A 8 43.85 24.00 43.49
C THR A 8 42.38 23.83 43.88
N VAL A 9 41.83 24.67 44.78
CA VAL A 9 40.42 24.63 45.15
C VAL A 9 39.53 25.13 44.00
N LEU A 10 39.94 26.16 43.25
CA LEU A 10 39.23 26.66 42.09
C LEU A 10 39.24 25.64 40.93
N ILE A 11 40.31 24.91 40.72
CA ILE A 11 40.36 23.83 39.72
C ILE A 11 39.48 22.64 40.15
N LEU A 12 39.48 22.26 41.43
CA LEU A 12 38.61 21.22 41.95
C LEU A 12 37.12 21.61 41.85
N MET A 13 36.76 22.84 42.17
CA MET A 13 35.41 23.37 41.98
C MET A 13 35.01 23.41 40.49
N GLY A 14 35.92 23.81 39.60
CA GLY A 14 35.70 23.78 38.15
C GLY A 14 35.47 22.38 37.61
N ILE A 15 36.16 21.35 38.13
CA ILE A 15 35.97 19.96 37.77
C ILE A 15 34.66 19.40 38.36
N ILE A 16 34.26 19.80 39.55
CA ILE A 16 32.98 19.41 40.16
C ILE A 16 31.81 20.09 39.41
N PHE A 17 31.93 21.35 38.98
CA PHE A 17 30.93 22.02 38.16
C PHE A 17 30.88 21.50 36.70
N SER A 18 31.99 21.02 36.17
CA SER A 18 31.99 20.41 34.84
C SER A 18 31.53 18.94 34.85
N SER A 19 31.57 18.26 36.00
CA SER A 19 31.01 16.92 36.16
C SER A 19 29.56 16.92 36.66
N VAL A 20 29.05 17.99 37.17
CA VAL A 20 27.62 18.31 37.19
C VAL A 20 27.26 18.94 35.82
N HIS A 21 27.58 18.29 34.76
CA HIS A 21 26.64 18.23 33.67
C HIS A 21 25.40 17.67 34.33
N ILE A 22 24.53 18.58 34.75
CA ILE A 22 23.12 18.30 34.77
C ILE A 22 22.89 17.56 33.47
N ASN A 23 22.79 16.24 33.53
CA ASN A 23 21.88 15.52 32.72
C ASN A 23 20.54 16.19 33.07
N LEU A 24 20.29 17.37 32.49
CA LEU A 24 18.98 17.75 32.06
C LEU A 24 18.63 16.57 31.16
N GLY A 25 18.17 15.51 31.84
CA GLY A 25 17.58 14.41 31.18
C GLY A 25 16.61 15.11 30.26
N TYR A 26 16.89 15.08 28.99
CA TYR A 26 15.83 15.20 28.02
C TYR A 26 14.85 14.19 28.55
N ALA A 27 13.85 14.66 29.28
CA ALA A 27 12.71 13.87 29.69
C ALA A 27 12.33 13.18 28.39
N ALA A 28 12.54 11.88 28.35
CA ALA A 28 12.34 11.10 27.12
C ALA A 28 10.93 11.50 26.72
N LYS A 29 10.82 12.25 25.62
CA LYS A 29 9.58 12.88 25.21
C LYS A 29 8.59 11.77 25.18
N GLU A 30 7.54 11.84 25.97
CA GLU A 30 6.54 10.79 26.05
C GLU A 30 6.09 10.46 24.62
N LYS A 31 6.04 9.19 24.30
CA LYS A 31 5.60 8.76 22.99
C LYS A 31 4.10 9.07 22.89
N PRO A 32 3.61 9.53 21.74
CA PRO A 32 2.17 9.74 21.55
C PRO A 32 1.43 8.41 21.71
N VAL A 33 0.23 8.48 22.25
CA VAL A 33 -0.64 7.30 22.40
C VAL A 33 -1.40 7.07 21.10
N VAL A 34 -1.34 5.84 20.60
CA VAL A 34 -2.02 5.43 19.37
C VAL A 34 -2.95 4.27 19.65
N TYR A 35 -4.20 4.40 19.22
CA TYR A 35 -5.25 3.42 19.44
C TYR A 35 -5.37 2.46 18.26
N TRP A 36 -5.49 1.17 18.57
CA TRP A 36 -5.73 0.08 17.64
C TRP A 36 -6.97 -0.71 18.02
N ALA A 37 -7.99 -0.77 17.15
CA ALA A 37 -9.26 -1.42 17.43
C ALA A 37 -9.35 -2.88 16.93
N GLY A 38 -8.31 -3.41 16.29
CA GLY A 38 -8.29 -4.81 15.87
C GLY A 38 -9.13 -5.13 14.62
N ASN A 39 -9.60 -4.12 13.89
CA ASN A 39 -10.48 -4.31 12.73
C ASN A 39 -9.81 -3.89 11.42
N VAL A 40 -10.20 -4.53 10.31
CA VAL A 40 -9.73 -4.25 8.95
C VAL A 40 -10.92 -3.83 8.09
N TYR A 41 -10.73 -2.82 7.26
CA TYR A 41 -11.81 -2.21 6.45
C TYR A 41 -11.53 -2.39 4.98
N TYR A 42 -12.58 -2.75 4.25
CA TYR A 42 -12.55 -2.86 2.82
C TYR A 42 -12.99 -1.56 2.16
N MET A 43 -12.18 -1.08 1.22
CA MET A 43 -12.44 0.12 0.42
C MET A 43 -12.10 -0.09 -1.06
N GLY A 44 -11.89 -1.33 -1.48
CA GLY A 44 -11.63 -1.68 -2.87
C GLY A 44 -12.91 -1.91 -3.66
N ASP A 45 -12.75 -2.08 -4.97
CA ASP A 45 -13.80 -2.48 -5.91
C ASP A 45 -13.43 -3.83 -6.55
N SER A 46 -12.77 -4.73 -5.81
CA SER A 46 -12.35 -6.03 -6.30
C SER A 46 -13.55 -6.90 -6.66
N HIS A 47 -13.39 -7.68 -7.73
CA HIS A 47 -14.40 -8.63 -8.17
C HIS A 47 -14.51 -9.82 -7.20
N ASP A 48 -13.39 -10.37 -6.75
CA ASP A 48 -13.34 -11.62 -5.96
C ASP A 48 -13.71 -11.43 -4.51
N LYS A 49 -13.50 -10.23 -3.97
CA LYS A 49 -13.82 -9.88 -2.58
C LYS A 49 -13.28 -10.90 -1.57
N LEU A 50 -12.01 -11.26 -1.72
CA LEU A 50 -11.37 -12.28 -0.90
C LEU A 50 -11.41 -11.94 0.60
N LEU A 51 -11.35 -10.65 0.95
CA LEU A 51 -11.46 -10.19 2.32
C LEU A 51 -12.82 -10.47 2.97
N GLU A 52 -13.90 -10.52 2.17
CA GLU A 52 -15.26 -10.76 2.67
C GLU A 52 -15.53 -12.24 2.96
N ARG A 53 -14.57 -13.12 2.65
CA ARG A 53 -14.70 -14.54 2.91
C ARG A 53 -14.55 -14.86 4.40
N ALA A 54 -15.23 -15.90 4.84
CA ALA A 54 -15.30 -16.25 6.26
C ALA A 54 -13.92 -16.42 6.89
N GLY A 55 -13.64 -15.68 7.97
CA GLY A 55 -12.42 -15.75 8.75
C GLY A 55 -11.19 -15.02 8.16
N VAL A 56 -11.26 -14.52 6.91
CA VAL A 56 -10.11 -13.85 6.26
C VAL A 56 -9.81 -12.53 6.94
N ARG A 57 -10.82 -11.70 7.14
CA ARG A 57 -10.70 -10.38 7.78
C ARG A 57 -10.12 -10.50 9.19
N GLU A 58 -10.61 -11.44 9.97
CA GLU A 58 -10.15 -11.71 11.32
C GLU A 58 -8.70 -12.19 11.35
N THR A 59 -8.32 -13.04 10.38
CA THR A 59 -6.94 -13.54 10.25
C THR A 59 -5.98 -12.38 9.94
N ILE A 60 -6.30 -11.52 8.99
CA ILE A 60 -5.47 -10.35 8.64
C ILE A 60 -5.39 -9.38 9.82
N ALA A 61 -6.49 -9.12 10.54
CA ALA A 61 -6.49 -8.28 11.73
C ALA A 61 -5.61 -8.86 12.85
N ALA A 62 -5.63 -10.18 13.03
CA ALA A 62 -4.77 -10.87 13.98
C ALA A 62 -3.28 -10.77 13.59
N ASP A 63 -2.94 -10.90 12.33
CA ASP A 63 -1.57 -10.72 11.82
C ASP A 63 -1.04 -9.31 12.05
N ILE A 64 -1.84 -8.29 11.76
CA ILE A 64 -1.50 -6.89 12.05
C ILE A 64 -1.28 -6.70 13.55
N THR A 65 -2.19 -7.21 14.38
CA THR A 65 -2.10 -7.12 15.85
C THR A 65 -0.82 -7.79 16.35
N SER A 66 -0.50 -8.97 15.86
CA SER A 66 0.72 -9.71 16.21
C SER A 66 1.97 -8.92 15.84
N LYS A 67 1.99 -8.34 14.63
CA LYS A 67 3.11 -7.52 14.17
C LYS A 67 3.29 -6.25 15.01
N LEU A 68 2.20 -5.55 15.32
CA LEU A 68 2.24 -4.35 16.17
C LEU A 68 2.81 -4.68 17.56
N LYS A 69 2.34 -5.75 18.19
CA LYS A 69 2.87 -6.22 19.49
C LYS A 69 4.35 -6.61 19.41
N ALA A 70 4.77 -7.27 18.32
CA ALA A 70 6.18 -7.60 18.11
C ALA A 70 7.07 -6.36 17.94
N LEU A 71 6.58 -5.34 17.24
CA LEU A 71 7.27 -4.05 17.10
C LEU A 71 7.35 -3.31 18.44
N GLU A 72 6.29 -3.35 19.24
CA GLU A 72 6.24 -2.78 20.59
C GLU A 72 7.25 -3.45 21.52
N ALA A 73 7.22 -4.78 21.61
CA ALA A 73 8.17 -5.56 22.42
C ALA A 73 9.64 -5.33 22.02
N ALA A 74 9.90 -5.06 20.73
CA ALA A 74 11.22 -4.71 20.22
C ALA A 74 11.56 -3.22 20.39
N ASN A 75 10.69 -2.42 21.00
CA ASN A 75 10.79 -0.95 21.14
C ASN A 75 11.01 -0.23 19.79
N LYS A 76 10.37 -0.73 18.73
CA LYS A 76 10.43 -0.19 17.37
C LYS A 76 9.23 0.69 16.99
N LEU A 77 8.20 0.78 17.86
CA LEU A 77 7.11 1.71 17.66
C LEU A 77 7.50 3.12 18.12
N PRO A 78 7.25 4.14 17.31
CA PRO A 78 7.47 5.54 17.70
C PRO A 78 6.37 6.11 18.61
N PHE A 79 5.45 5.25 19.06
CA PHE A 79 4.27 5.56 19.87
C PHE A 79 4.02 4.48 20.93
N GLU A 80 3.18 4.78 21.92
CA GLU A 80 2.61 3.82 22.84
C GLU A 80 1.34 3.22 22.21
N LEU A 81 1.25 1.88 22.13
CA LEU A 81 0.11 1.22 21.52
C LEU A 81 -0.95 0.92 22.59
N LYS A 82 -2.17 1.39 22.36
CA LYS A 82 -3.34 0.97 23.16
C LYS A 82 -4.29 0.15 22.29
N THR A 83 -4.47 -1.11 22.64
CA THR A 83 -5.48 -1.97 22.01
C THR A 83 -6.81 -1.75 22.69
N VAL A 84 -7.84 -1.43 21.90
CA VAL A 84 -9.22 -1.17 22.37
C VAL A 84 -10.18 -2.04 21.58
N SER A 85 -11.39 -2.28 22.12
CA SER A 85 -12.42 -3.02 21.38
C SER A 85 -13.00 -2.21 20.22
N ASN A 86 -13.06 -0.88 20.38
CA ASN A 86 -13.48 0.06 19.34
C ASN A 86 -12.65 1.33 19.48
N LEU A 87 -12.43 2.05 18.37
CA LEU A 87 -11.87 3.40 18.47
C LEU A 87 -12.83 4.27 19.28
N PRO A 88 -12.32 5.16 20.13
CA PRO A 88 -13.17 6.04 20.91
C PRO A 88 -14.12 6.81 20.01
N SER A 89 -15.42 6.81 20.35
CA SER A 89 -16.37 7.70 19.68
C SER A 89 -16.00 9.15 19.97
N ASN A 90 -16.14 10.00 18.97
CA ASN A 90 -15.75 11.42 19.02
C ASN A 90 -16.70 12.26 19.84
N THR A 91 -16.92 11.94 21.07
CA THR A 91 -17.63 12.87 21.96
C THR A 91 -16.60 13.83 22.54
N ARG A 92 -16.83 15.14 22.42
CA ARG A 92 -16.01 16.20 23.08
C ARG A 92 -15.73 15.91 24.55
N GLU A 93 -16.56 15.09 25.18
CA GLU A 93 -16.43 14.68 26.57
C GLU A 93 -15.25 13.74 26.83
N ASN A 94 -14.77 13.01 25.80
CA ASN A 94 -13.69 12.02 25.94
C ASN A 94 -12.29 12.57 25.54
N PHE A 95 -12.21 13.74 24.93
CA PHE A 95 -10.98 14.31 24.38
C PHE A 95 -10.74 15.71 24.90
N SER A 96 -10.46 15.83 26.18
CA SER A 96 -9.91 17.05 26.74
C SER A 96 -8.47 17.23 26.28
N ASP A 97 -8.20 18.24 25.49
CA ASP A 97 -6.87 18.81 25.13
C ASP A 97 -5.80 17.87 24.55
N GLU A 98 -5.95 16.55 24.56
CA GLU A 98 -4.98 15.60 24.03
C GLU A 98 -5.35 15.18 22.58
N VAL A 99 -4.32 15.12 21.73
CA VAL A 99 -4.48 14.60 20.38
C VAL A 99 -4.61 13.09 20.41
N VAL A 100 -5.75 12.58 19.96
CA VAL A 100 -6.00 11.14 19.86
C VAL A 100 -5.69 10.64 18.46
N ILE A 101 -4.86 9.62 18.38
CA ILE A 101 -4.40 9.02 17.13
C ILE A 101 -4.94 7.61 17.04
N GLY A 102 -5.49 7.24 15.86
CA GLY A 102 -5.98 5.90 15.57
C GLY A 102 -5.27 5.27 14.37
N LEU A 103 -5.16 3.95 14.38
CA LEU A 103 -4.72 3.16 13.24
C LEU A 103 -5.91 2.44 12.61
N ILE A 104 -6.10 2.64 11.32
CA ILE A 104 -7.18 2.03 10.54
C ILE A 104 -6.58 1.36 9.30
N PRO A 105 -6.54 0.03 9.23
CA PRO A 105 -6.12 -0.67 8.02
C PRO A 105 -7.23 -0.64 6.99
N LEU A 106 -6.92 -0.09 5.83
CA LEU A 106 -7.79 -0.01 4.67
C LEU A 106 -7.30 -0.99 3.62
N VAL A 107 -8.07 -2.00 3.29
CA VAL A 107 -7.79 -2.91 2.17
C VAL A 107 -8.36 -2.29 0.91
N LEU A 108 -7.49 -1.99 -0.04
CA LEU A 108 -7.81 -1.32 -1.29
C LEU A 108 -7.72 -2.26 -2.51
N LEU A 109 -7.16 -3.44 -2.31
CA LEU A 109 -7.02 -4.47 -3.34
C LEU A 109 -7.01 -5.84 -2.66
N ASP A 110 -7.86 -6.74 -3.10
CA ASP A 110 -8.00 -8.12 -2.65
C ASP A 110 -8.47 -9.01 -3.82
N GLU A 111 -7.62 -9.16 -4.83
CA GLU A 111 -7.96 -9.75 -6.12
C GLU A 111 -7.12 -10.99 -6.43
N SER A 112 -7.72 -11.93 -7.17
CA SER A 112 -7.06 -13.03 -7.82
C SER A 112 -7.30 -12.95 -9.33
N PHE A 113 -6.22 -12.79 -10.10
CA PHE A 113 -6.27 -12.81 -11.55
C PHE A 113 -5.96 -14.25 -12.01
N GLU A 114 -6.98 -14.94 -12.40
CA GLU A 114 -6.89 -16.35 -12.77
C GLU A 114 -6.71 -16.53 -14.27
N SER A 115 -5.88 -17.47 -14.66
CA SER A 115 -5.74 -17.90 -16.02
C SER A 115 -5.64 -19.41 -16.16
N HIS A 116 -6.31 -19.93 -17.15
CA HIS A 116 -6.32 -21.34 -17.51
C HIS A 116 -5.71 -21.49 -18.91
N PHE A 117 -4.71 -22.34 -19.04
CA PHE A 117 -4.11 -22.58 -20.34
C PHE A 117 -3.68 -24.03 -20.50
N ASN A 118 -3.64 -24.48 -21.75
CA ASN A 118 -3.25 -25.83 -22.09
C ASN A 118 -1.84 -25.86 -22.66
N VAL A 119 -1.05 -26.84 -22.24
CA VAL A 119 0.25 -27.15 -22.83
C VAL A 119 0.19 -28.61 -23.29
N GLY A 120 -0.08 -28.82 -24.58
CA GLY A 120 -0.37 -30.13 -25.09
C GLY A 120 -1.67 -30.69 -24.51
N GLU A 121 -1.60 -31.88 -23.87
CA GLU A 121 -2.74 -32.52 -23.20
C GLU A 121 -2.86 -32.13 -21.69
N GLN A 122 -1.96 -31.26 -21.19
CA GLN A 122 -1.94 -30.84 -19.78
C GLN A 122 -2.62 -29.51 -19.62
N TYR A 123 -3.48 -29.41 -18.62
CA TYR A 123 -4.09 -28.17 -18.18
C TYR A 123 -3.25 -27.54 -17.08
N TYR A 124 -3.01 -26.26 -17.22
CA TYR A 124 -2.33 -25.44 -16.24
C TYR A 124 -3.28 -24.38 -15.70
N TYR A 125 -3.19 -24.18 -14.44
CA TYR A 125 -3.83 -23.07 -13.77
C TYR A 125 -2.77 -22.15 -13.19
N LYS A 126 -2.97 -20.86 -13.38
CA LYS A 126 -2.13 -19.81 -12.80
C LYS A 126 -3.03 -18.75 -12.18
N ALA A 127 -2.70 -18.31 -10.98
CA ALA A 127 -3.32 -17.18 -10.35
C ALA A 127 -2.26 -16.15 -9.96
N ILE A 128 -2.56 -14.87 -10.18
CA ILE A 128 -1.81 -13.76 -9.64
C ILE A 128 -2.65 -13.18 -8.52
N VAL A 129 -2.34 -13.58 -7.30
CA VAL A 129 -3.02 -13.04 -6.12
C VAL A 129 -2.38 -11.72 -5.75
N ALA A 130 -3.17 -10.66 -5.67
CA ALA A 130 -2.71 -9.32 -5.37
C ALA A 130 -3.43 -8.74 -4.15
N SER A 131 -2.70 -8.01 -3.32
CA SER A 131 -3.24 -7.35 -2.14
C SER A 131 -2.58 -6.00 -1.92
N ALA A 132 -3.37 -5.04 -1.44
CA ALA A 132 -2.86 -3.77 -0.95
C ALA A 132 -3.63 -3.34 0.31
N ILE A 133 -2.87 -3.14 1.38
CA ILE A 133 -3.37 -2.65 2.66
C ILE A 133 -2.68 -1.32 2.97
N HIS A 134 -3.45 -0.29 3.25
CA HIS A 134 -2.92 0.97 3.76
C HIS A 134 -3.23 1.10 5.25
N MET A 135 -2.21 1.07 6.10
CA MET A 135 -2.39 1.42 7.50
C MET A 135 -2.58 2.92 7.60
N ALA A 136 -3.82 3.39 7.58
CA ALA A 136 -4.15 4.80 7.74
C ALA A 136 -3.88 5.25 9.17
N ILE A 137 -3.26 6.41 9.29
CA ILE A 137 -3.03 7.10 10.56
C ILE A 137 -4.04 8.24 10.61
N CYS A 138 -4.92 8.17 11.58
CA CYS A 138 -6.02 9.10 11.73
C CYS A 138 -5.88 9.87 13.04
N VAL A 139 -6.30 11.13 13.00
CA VAL A 139 -6.39 11.98 14.19
C VAL A 139 -7.86 12.31 14.42
N ALA A 140 -8.30 12.21 15.66
CA ALA A 140 -9.62 12.66 16.03
C ALA A 140 -9.71 14.19 15.82
N ASP A 141 -10.73 14.60 15.08
CA ASP A 141 -11.00 16.01 14.80
C ASP A 141 -12.16 16.48 15.68
N PRO A 142 -11.89 17.29 16.71
CA PRO A 142 -12.91 17.74 17.63
C PRO A 142 -13.94 18.67 16.97
N ASP A 143 -13.61 19.31 15.85
CA ASP A 143 -14.49 20.25 15.17
C ASP A 143 -15.52 19.54 14.30
N THR A 144 -15.14 18.44 13.67
CA THR A 144 -16.05 17.66 12.80
C THR A 144 -16.68 16.47 13.50
N GLN A 145 -16.30 16.18 14.74
CA GLN A 145 -16.69 14.96 15.47
C GLN A 145 -16.34 13.67 14.72
N GLY A 146 -15.33 13.74 13.84
CA GLY A 146 -14.85 12.66 12.99
C GLY A 146 -13.36 12.35 13.18
N TRP A 147 -12.87 11.44 12.36
CA TRP A 147 -11.46 11.10 12.27
C TRP A 147 -10.91 11.63 10.94
N ARG A 148 -9.75 12.25 10.98
CA ARG A 148 -9.08 12.76 9.79
C ARG A 148 -7.83 11.92 9.49
N ILE A 149 -7.75 11.35 8.29
CA ILE A 149 -6.52 10.68 7.83
C ILE A 149 -5.45 11.75 7.60
N ILE A 150 -4.28 11.53 8.16
CA ILE A 150 -3.14 12.43 8.04
C ILE A 150 -1.99 11.81 7.25
N ALA A 151 -1.91 10.50 7.21
CA ALA A 151 -0.94 9.74 6.42
C ALA A 151 -1.36 8.27 6.32
N SER A 152 -0.66 7.51 5.51
CA SER A 152 -0.77 6.06 5.51
C SER A 152 0.59 5.38 5.38
N VAL A 153 0.66 4.13 5.87
CA VAL A 153 1.76 3.20 5.61
C VAL A 153 1.25 2.18 4.61
N PRO A 154 1.62 2.30 3.32
CA PRO A 154 1.20 1.36 2.29
C PRO A 154 1.95 0.05 2.42
N MET A 155 1.22 -1.04 2.27
CA MET A 155 1.72 -2.42 2.20
C MET A 155 1.06 -3.08 0.99
N GLU A 156 1.85 -3.54 0.04
CA GLU A 156 1.32 -4.16 -1.16
C GLU A 156 2.17 -5.37 -1.59
N GLY A 157 1.56 -6.25 -2.33
CA GLY A 157 2.24 -7.38 -2.92
C GLY A 157 1.37 -8.10 -3.94
N ALA A 158 2.06 -8.83 -4.79
CA ALA A 158 1.46 -9.82 -5.67
C ALA A 158 2.27 -11.10 -5.59
N SER A 159 1.60 -12.23 -5.71
CA SER A 159 2.21 -13.56 -5.69
C SER A 159 1.65 -14.37 -6.84
N VAL A 160 2.54 -14.87 -7.69
CA VAL A 160 2.17 -15.80 -8.76
C VAL A 160 2.12 -17.19 -8.16
N LYS A 161 0.98 -17.83 -8.27
CA LYS A 161 0.75 -19.21 -7.85
C LYS A 161 0.34 -20.02 -9.08
N GLY A 162 0.71 -21.28 -9.11
CA GLY A 162 0.34 -22.15 -10.21
C GLY A 162 0.28 -23.59 -9.75
N THR A 163 -0.60 -24.35 -10.36
CA THR A 163 -0.61 -25.79 -10.21
C THR A 163 -0.43 -26.42 -11.58
N VAL A 164 0.43 -27.42 -11.62
CA VAL A 164 0.55 -28.35 -12.74
C VAL A 164 -0.14 -29.61 -12.26
N ASP A 165 -1.40 -29.76 -12.53
CA ASP A 165 -2.07 -31.00 -12.21
C ASP A 165 -3.05 -31.42 -13.29
N SER A 166 -3.01 -32.68 -13.48
CA SER A 166 -3.92 -33.56 -14.18
C SER A 166 -5.35 -33.04 -14.21
N PRO A 167 -6.09 -33.24 -15.28
CA PRO A 167 -7.11 -32.38 -15.84
C PRO A 167 -7.95 -31.69 -14.77
N ILE A 168 -7.60 -30.46 -14.46
CA ILE A 168 -8.48 -29.60 -13.68
C ILE A 168 -9.61 -29.24 -14.62
N THR A 169 -10.68 -29.99 -14.51
CA THR A 169 -11.93 -29.70 -15.21
C THR A 169 -12.74 -28.61 -14.47
N GLU A 170 -12.26 -28.16 -13.31
CA GLU A 170 -12.93 -27.20 -12.45
C GLU A 170 -11.91 -26.16 -11.95
N ALA A 171 -12.40 -24.96 -11.68
CA ALA A 171 -11.63 -23.89 -11.02
C ALA A 171 -10.90 -24.43 -9.80
N ILE A 172 -9.73 -23.85 -9.47
CA ILE A 172 -9.04 -24.19 -8.22
C ILE A 172 -10.05 -24.13 -7.07
N PRO A 173 -9.98 -25.07 -6.13
CA PRO A 173 -10.84 -24.99 -4.97
C PRO A 173 -10.66 -23.60 -4.35
N TYR A 174 -11.73 -22.85 -4.32
CA TYR A 174 -11.88 -21.53 -3.74
C TYR A 174 -11.12 -21.33 -2.42
N GLN A 175 -11.02 -22.38 -1.59
CA GLN A 175 -10.25 -22.35 -0.36
C GLN A 175 -8.76 -22.14 -0.58
N GLN A 176 -8.20 -22.63 -1.67
CA GLN A 176 -6.77 -22.50 -1.98
C GLN A 176 -6.39 -21.05 -2.32
N GLU A 177 -7.27 -20.32 -2.99
CA GLU A 177 -7.06 -18.88 -3.26
C GLU A 177 -7.10 -18.05 -1.97
N ILE A 178 -8.04 -18.37 -1.10
CA ILE A 178 -8.12 -17.79 0.23
C ILE A 178 -6.82 -18.01 1.00
N ASP A 179 -6.31 -19.25 0.99
CA ASP A 179 -5.08 -19.61 1.68
C ASP A 179 -3.87 -18.85 1.09
N TRP A 180 -3.79 -18.71 -0.23
CA TRP A 180 -2.76 -17.91 -0.89
C TRP A 180 -2.87 -16.42 -0.58
N PHE A 181 -4.09 -15.90 -0.52
CA PHE A 181 -4.32 -14.51 -0.16
C PHE A 181 -3.93 -14.23 1.30
N ILE A 182 -4.25 -15.12 2.22
CA ILE A 182 -3.84 -15.04 3.63
C ILE A 182 -2.31 -15.10 3.73
N GLU A 183 -1.66 -16.06 3.06
CA GLU A 183 -0.20 -16.18 3.03
C GLU A 183 0.47 -14.90 2.49
N LEU A 184 -0.06 -14.35 1.40
CA LEU A 184 0.43 -13.09 0.82
C LEU A 184 0.32 -11.96 1.83
N ASN A 185 -0.84 -11.78 2.46
CA ASN A 185 -1.06 -10.72 3.44
C ASN A 185 -0.16 -10.88 4.66
N HIS A 186 0.00 -12.09 5.18
CA HIS A 186 0.95 -12.36 6.24
C HIS A 186 2.36 -11.87 5.86
N ASN A 187 2.82 -12.25 4.67
CA ASN A 187 4.16 -11.88 4.18
C ASN A 187 4.34 -10.36 4.04
N ILE A 188 3.37 -9.64 3.45
CA ILE A 188 3.48 -8.19 3.27
C ILE A 188 3.42 -7.45 4.60
N ILE A 189 2.54 -7.85 5.54
CA ILE A 189 2.45 -7.27 6.88
C ILE A 189 3.78 -7.45 7.62
N GLN A 190 4.33 -8.67 7.64
CA GLN A 190 5.57 -8.95 8.35
C GLN A 190 6.77 -8.17 7.78
N LYS A 191 6.82 -7.93 6.48
CA LYS A 191 7.95 -7.27 5.80
C LYS A 191 7.82 -5.76 5.71
N GLN A 192 6.58 -5.23 5.57
CA GLN A 192 6.38 -3.84 5.16
C GLN A 192 5.73 -2.95 6.22
N LEU A 193 5.06 -3.51 7.24
CA LEU A 193 4.51 -2.70 8.31
C LEU A 193 5.63 -2.10 9.17
N ASP A 194 5.95 -0.83 8.91
CA ASP A 194 7.01 -0.06 9.56
C ASP A 194 6.60 1.42 9.69
N PHE A 195 6.75 1.98 10.88
CA PHE A 195 6.34 3.35 11.20
C PHE A 195 7.49 4.38 11.22
N LYS A 196 8.71 4.00 10.84
CA LYS A 196 9.87 4.90 10.88
C LYS A 196 9.65 6.19 10.09
N LYS A 197 9.00 6.10 8.92
CA LYS A 197 8.77 7.25 8.05
C LYS A 197 7.74 8.23 8.60
N VAL A 198 6.82 7.74 9.41
CA VAL A 198 5.77 8.55 10.04
C VAL A 198 6.15 9.02 11.45
N GLU A 199 7.29 8.58 11.98
CA GLU A 199 7.76 8.94 13.32
C GLU A 199 7.82 10.45 13.53
N LYS A 200 8.38 11.18 12.56
CA LYS A 200 8.46 12.65 12.63
C LYS A 200 7.06 13.28 12.67
N LEU A 201 6.16 12.81 11.79
CA LEU A 201 4.78 13.27 11.75
C LEU A 201 4.10 13.07 13.11
N LEU A 202 4.18 11.87 13.68
CA LEU A 202 3.55 11.54 14.95
C LEU A 202 4.06 12.41 16.10
N ARG A 203 5.36 12.73 16.12
CA ARG A 203 5.95 13.66 17.09
C ARG A 203 5.52 15.11 16.90
N ASP A 204 5.23 15.51 15.67
CA ASP A 204 4.88 16.89 15.33
C ASP A 204 3.37 17.14 15.51
N ILE A 205 2.52 16.10 15.43
CA ILE A 205 1.07 16.19 15.69
C ILE A 205 0.77 16.75 17.08
N GLU A 206 1.49 16.30 18.11
CA GLU A 206 1.33 16.82 19.47
C GLU A 206 1.52 18.34 19.55
N LYS A 207 2.24 18.93 18.62
CA LYS A 207 2.53 20.37 18.61
C LYS A 207 1.44 21.22 17.95
N LYS A 208 0.31 20.64 17.55
CA LYS A 208 -0.82 21.30 16.85
C LYS A 208 -0.42 22.06 15.56
N GLN A 209 0.76 21.83 14.99
CA GLN A 209 1.32 22.65 13.90
C GLN A 209 1.53 21.90 12.58
N VAL A 210 1.06 20.66 12.44
CA VAL A 210 1.42 19.88 11.27
C VAL A 210 0.26 19.80 10.30
N ASP A 211 0.41 20.58 9.26
CA ASP A 211 -0.26 20.35 8.01
C ASP A 211 0.74 19.57 7.13
N PRO A 212 0.73 18.23 7.16
CA PRO A 212 1.72 17.46 6.43
C PRO A 212 1.54 17.72 4.94
N ILE A 213 2.67 17.96 4.25
CA ILE A 213 2.66 17.94 2.79
C ILE A 213 2.33 16.51 2.38
N THR A 214 1.15 16.30 1.83
CA THR A 214 0.68 14.99 1.44
C THR A 214 0.43 14.93 -0.06
N TYR A 215 0.82 13.80 -0.63
CA TYR A 215 0.60 13.43 -2.01
C TYR A 215 -0.54 12.44 -2.10
N GLN A 216 -1.25 12.44 -3.20
CA GLN A 216 -2.27 11.43 -3.48
C GLN A 216 -2.34 11.12 -4.97
N VAL A 217 -2.43 9.85 -5.31
CA VAL A 217 -2.90 9.42 -6.62
C VAL A 217 -4.41 9.66 -6.66
N THR A 218 -4.82 10.67 -7.42
CA THR A 218 -6.22 11.12 -7.47
C THR A 218 -7.01 10.47 -8.60
N SER A 219 -6.35 9.89 -9.59
CA SER A 219 -6.97 9.05 -10.60
C SER A 219 -5.97 8.06 -11.19
N VAL A 220 -6.48 6.90 -11.58
CA VAL A 220 -5.82 5.96 -12.48
C VAL A 220 -6.78 5.71 -13.63
N ASP A 221 -6.47 6.26 -14.79
CA ASP A 221 -7.31 6.16 -15.97
C ASP A 221 -6.77 5.08 -16.92
N MET A 222 -7.68 4.42 -17.62
CA MET A 222 -7.35 3.50 -18.72
C MET A 222 -7.90 4.12 -20.01
N SER A 223 -7.10 5.04 -20.59
CA SER A 223 -7.54 5.85 -21.74
C SER A 223 -7.57 5.08 -23.06
N SER A 224 -6.90 3.94 -23.13
CA SER A 224 -6.79 3.14 -24.35
C SER A 224 -7.92 2.13 -24.45
N GLN A 225 -8.59 2.11 -25.60
CA GLN A 225 -9.61 1.09 -25.89
C GLN A 225 -9.00 -0.33 -25.80
N GLY A 226 -7.79 -0.55 -26.31
CA GLY A 226 -7.12 -1.85 -26.25
C GLY A 226 -6.86 -2.32 -24.83
N ALA A 227 -6.53 -1.42 -23.90
CA ALA A 227 -6.39 -1.78 -22.48
C ALA A 227 -7.73 -2.22 -21.85
N ASN A 228 -8.82 -1.51 -22.18
CA ASN A 228 -10.14 -1.91 -21.71
C ASN A 228 -10.62 -3.24 -22.32
N GLU A 229 -10.29 -3.51 -23.57
CA GLU A 229 -10.61 -4.77 -24.24
C GLU A 229 -9.84 -5.95 -23.62
N VAL A 230 -8.56 -5.76 -23.28
CA VAL A 230 -7.72 -6.80 -22.66
C VAL A 230 -8.18 -7.13 -21.25
N PHE A 231 -8.44 -6.13 -20.42
CA PHE A 231 -8.72 -6.35 -19.00
C PHE A 231 -10.21 -6.46 -18.67
N GLY A 232 -11.10 -5.96 -19.53
CA GLY A 232 -12.54 -6.09 -19.38
C GLY A 232 -13.04 -5.75 -17.97
N GLU A 233 -13.68 -6.70 -17.31
CA GLU A 233 -14.22 -6.56 -15.95
C GLU A 233 -13.14 -6.39 -14.88
N GLN A 234 -11.90 -6.82 -15.16
CA GLN A 234 -10.77 -6.68 -14.24
C GLN A 234 -10.12 -5.28 -14.29
N ALA A 235 -10.59 -4.39 -15.14
CA ALA A 235 -10.02 -3.04 -15.29
C ALA A 235 -9.97 -2.26 -13.96
N GLY A 236 -10.96 -2.45 -13.09
CA GLY A 236 -10.99 -1.85 -11.75
C GLY A 236 -9.83 -2.33 -10.87
N ALA A 237 -9.62 -3.65 -10.85
CA ALA A 237 -8.52 -4.26 -10.10
C ALA A 237 -7.15 -3.86 -10.65
N VAL A 238 -7.01 -3.74 -11.98
CA VAL A 238 -5.76 -3.25 -12.61
C VAL A 238 -5.46 -1.81 -12.20
N LYS A 239 -6.45 -0.92 -12.18
CA LYS A 239 -6.30 0.44 -11.66
C LYS A 239 -5.84 0.43 -10.20
N ALA A 240 -6.42 -0.47 -9.39
CA ALA A 240 -6.03 -0.62 -7.99
C ALA A 240 -4.57 -1.09 -7.85
N VAL A 241 -4.12 -2.05 -8.66
CA VAL A 241 -2.72 -2.46 -8.72
C VAL A 241 -1.83 -1.27 -9.05
N ILE A 242 -2.11 -0.56 -10.14
CA ILE A 242 -1.30 0.59 -10.59
C ILE A 242 -1.20 1.65 -9.49
N GLY A 243 -2.32 2.06 -8.91
CA GLY A 243 -2.37 3.12 -7.91
C GLY A 243 -1.65 2.77 -6.60
N ASN A 244 -1.85 1.55 -6.09
CA ASN A 244 -1.26 1.12 -4.83
C ASN A 244 0.25 0.87 -4.96
N PHE A 245 0.69 0.18 -6.02
CA PHE A 245 2.11 -0.09 -6.25
C PHE A 245 2.89 1.20 -6.52
N PHE A 246 2.28 2.15 -7.24
CA PHE A 246 2.86 3.49 -7.40
C PHE A 246 3.00 4.19 -6.05
N THR A 247 1.92 4.26 -5.26
CA THR A 247 1.88 4.97 -3.97
C THR A 247 2.97 4.47 -3.03
N SER A 248 3.08 3.16 -2.88
CA SER A 248 4.10 2.54 -2.02
C SER A 248 5.52 2.84 -2.51
N ALA A 249 5.77 2.68 -3.81
CA ALA A 249 7.09 2.93 -4.39
C ALA A 249 7.49 4.41 -4.28
N PHE A 250 6.55 5.34 -4.55
CA PHE A 250 6.79 6.77 -4.43
C PHE A 250 7.10 7.18 -2.98
N GLN A 251 6.28 6.74 -2.03
CA GLN A 251 6.53 6.99 -0.60
C GLN A 251 7.84 6.36 -0.13
N LYS A 252 8.18 5.17 -0.62
CA LYS A 252 9.44 4.49 -0.31
C LYS A 252 10.64 5.26 -0.85
N LYS A 253 10.53 5.85 -2.02
CA LYS A 253 11.61 6.55 -2.70
C LYS A 253 11.83 7.96 -2.19
N THR A 254 10.76 8.73 -2.02
CA THR A 254 10.83 10.15 -1.61
C THR A 254 10.86 10.33 -0.10
N GLY A 255 10.28 9.40 0.66
CA GLY A 255 9.98 9.59 2.08
C GLY A 255 8.77 10.51 2.33
N CYS A 256 8.14 11.05 1.28
CA CYS A 256 6.95 11.87 1.38
C CYS A 256 5.76 11.05 1.88
N LEU A 257 4.91 11.67 2.69
CA LEU A 257 3.68 11.02 3.14
C LEU A 257 2.64 11.03 2.02
N MET A 258 1.94 9.93 1.87
CA MET A 258 0.87 9.79 0.88
C MET A 258 -0.44 9.40 1.55
N TYR A 259 -1.54 9.91 0.98
CA TYR A 259 -2.86 9.35 1.25
C TYR A 259 -3.07 8.07 0.44
N PRO A 260 -3.99 7.20 0.87
CA PRO A 260 -4.46 6.11 0.04
C PRO A 260 -4.88 6.60 -1.36
N PRO A 261 -4.57 5.87 -2.43
CA PRO A 261 -4.93 6.30 -3.79
C PRO A 261 -6.46 6.27 -4.00
N MET A 262 -6.98 7.27 -4.72
CA MET A 262 -8.40 7.37 -5.07
C MET A 262 -8.67 6.59 -6.37
N ILE A 263 -8.78 5.29 -6.28
CA ILE A 263 -8.86 4.41 -7.44
C ILE A 263 -10.16 3.62 -7.53
N SER A 264 -10.86 3.42 -6.41
CA SER A 264 -12.13 2.73 -6.42
C SER A 264 -13.30 3.68 -6.72
N GLU A 265 -14.35 3.17 -7.39
CA GLU A 265 -15.57 3.91 -7.57
C GLU A 265 -16.25 4.24 -6.23
N SER A 266 -16.20 3.30 -5.29
CA SER A 266 -16.71 3.48 -3.94
C SER A 266 -16.01 4.65 -3.25
N TYR A 267 -14.69 4.72 -3.35
CA TYR A 267 -13.91 5.83 -2.82
C TYR A 267 -14.15 7.14 -3.60
N ALA A 268 -14.23 7.06 -4.93
CA ALA A 268 -14.51 8.22 -5.77
C ALA A 268 -15.90 8.79 -5.52
N ARG A 269 -16.93 7.99 -5.24
CA ARG A 269 -18.28 8.44 -4.84
C ARG A 269 -18.24 9.20 -3.53
N ILE A 270 -17.57 8.64 -2.51
CA ILE A 270 -17.42 9.29 -1.20
C ILE A 270 -16.79 10.69 -1.36
N VAL A 271 -15.80 10.82 -2.22
CA VAL A 271 -15.13 12.11 -2.48
C VAL A 271 -15.90 12.99 -3.44
N GLY A 272 -16.57 12.40 -4.46
CA GLY A 272 -17.30 13.11 -5.50
C GLY A 272 -18.54 13.86 -4.98
N ASP A 273 -19.18 13.32 -3.97
CA ASP A 273 -20.32 13.96 -3.30
C ASP A 273 -19.89 15.09 -2.33
N GLY A 274 -18.62 15.47 -2.35
CA GLY A 274 -18.07 16.57 -1.52
C GLY A 274 -17.87 16.21 -0.05
N LEU A 275 -18.27 15.00 0.35
CA LEU A 275 -18.18 14.56 1.74
C LEU A 275 -16.74 14.17 2.12
N ARG A 276 -15.92 13.74 1.16
CA ARG A 276 -14.54 13.27 1.40
C ARG A 276 -14.41 12.44 2.69
N ALA A 277 -15.48 11.77 3.06
CA ALA A 277 -15.59 11.01 4.29
C ALA A 277 -16.24 9.68 4.01
N PHE A 278 -15.81 8.66 4.68
CA PHE A 278 -16.53 7.41 4.73
C PHE A 278 -17.04 7.16 6.14
N THR A 279 -18.21 6.57 6.22
CA THR A 279 -18.80 6.22 7.47
C THR A 279 -18.40 4.80 7.83
N TRP A 280 -17.71 4.66 8.94
CA TRP A 280 -17.40 3.38 9.48
C TRP A 280 -18.51 2.92 10.43
N HIS A 281 -19.11 1.78 10.12
CA HIS A 281 -20.06 1.12 10.99
C HIS A 281 -19.32 0.04 11.81
N SER A 282 -19.12 0.32 13.09
CA SER A 282 -18.86 -0.70 14.11
C SER A 282 -20.19 -1.22 14.63
N PRO A 283 -20.29 -2.44 15.19
CA PRO A 283 -21.51 -2.90 15.83
C PRO A 283 -22.05 -1.99 16.92
N SER A 284 -21.21 -1.14 17.49
CA SER A 284 -21.56 -0.22 18.58
C SER A 284 -21.51 1.26 18.22
N ASP A 285 -20.84 1.66 17.12
CA ASP A 285 -20.61 3.06 16.79
C ASP A 285 -20.47 3.30 15.29
N THR A 286 -20.84 4.53 14.90
CA THR A 286 -20.62 5.06 13.56
C THR A 286 -19.55 6.13 13.65
N ILE A 287 -18.42 5.91 12.97
CA ILE A 287 -17.31 6.85 12.93
C ILE A 287 -17.19 7.43 11.52
N GLU A 288 -17.16 8.74 11.43
CA GLU A 288 -16.85 9.42 10.17
C GLU A 288 -15.34 9.59 10.04
N VAL A 289 -14.79 9.15 8.90
CA VAL A 289 -13.37 9.30 8.58
C VAL A 289 -13.23 10.17 7.36
N THR A 290 -12.58 11.32 7.52
CA THR A 290 -12.41 12.30 6.45
C THR A 290 -11.04 12.16 5.76
N PHE A 291 -11.03 12.40 4.44
CA PHE A 291 -9.82 12.51 3.63
C PHE A 291 -9.57 13.98 3.32
N PRO A 292 -8.56 14.62 3.93
CA PRO A 292 -8.23 15.99 3.59
C PRO A 292 -7.82 16.12 2.12
N GLU A 293 -7.96 17.31 1.57
CA GLU A 293 -7.48 17.56 0.22
C GLU A 293 -5.95 17.45 0.16
N PRO A 294 -5.39 16.62 -0.78
CA PRO A 294 -3.95 16.52 -0.91
C PRO A 294 -3.38 17.82 -1.47
N ARG A 295 -2.19 18.20 -1.02
CA ARG A 295 -1.49 19.35 -1.59
C ARG A 295 -0.94 19.09 -2.98
N HIS A 296 -0.56 17.84 -3.24
CA HIS A 296 -0.02 17.42 -4.53
C HIS A 296 -0.83 16.26 -5.08
N LYS A 297 -1.39 16.46 -6.26
CA LYS A 297 -2.21 15.49 -6.96
C LYS A 297 -1.37 14.80 -8.03
N ILE A 298 -1.47 13.47 -8.07
CA ILE A 298 -0.83 12.65 -9.08
C ILE A 298 -1.93 11.94 -9.86
N LYS A 299 -1.86 12.03 -11.18
CA LYS A 299 -2.75 11.32 -12.10
C LYS A 299 -1.92 10.33 -12.89
N LEU A 300 -2.39 9.11 -12.97
CA LEU A 300 -1.79 8.06 -13.76
C LEU A 300 -2.75 7.69 -14.88
N ASP A 301 -2.23 7.45 -16.06
CA ASP A 301 -3.00 7.05 -17.24
C ASP A 301 -2.29 5.86 -17.88
N PHE A 302 -2.94 4.70 -17.80
CA PHE A 302 -2.53 3.51 -18.50
C PHE A 302 -2.95 3.64 -19.96
N SER A 303 -2.05 4.18 -20.77
CA SER A 303 -2.36 4.72 -22.09
C SER A 303 -2.30 3.68 -23.22
N GLY A 304 -1.91 2.45 -22.94
CA GLY A 304 -1.96 1.43 -23.98
C GLY A 304 -1.32 0.10 -23.65
N VAL A 305 -1.75 -0.89 -24.40
CA VAL A 305 -1.17 -2.23 -24.51
C VAL A 305 -0.94 -2.55 -25.98
N ALA A 306 0.08 -3.31 -26.29
CA ALA A 306 0.29 -3.87 -27.62
C ALA A 306 1.03 -5.20 -27.52
N SER A 307 0.70 -6.10 -28.42
CA SER A 307 1.47 -7.33 -28.65
C SER A 307 1.97 -7.38 -30.08
N GLN A 308 3.15 -7.93 -30.28
CA GLN A 308 3.75 -8.12 -31.59
C GLN A 308 4.38 -9.49 -31.70
N GLU A 309 3.91 -10.27 -32.66
CA GLU A 309 4.54 -11.55 -33.01
C GLU A 309 5.77 -11.33 -33.88
N VAL A 310 6.89 -11.96 -33.49
CA VAL A 310 8.14 -11.97 -34.25
C VAL A 310 8.42 -13.40 -34.68
N LYS A 311 8.33 -13.66 -35.99
CA LYS A 311 8.69 -14.96 -36.58
C LYS A 311 10.17 -14.99 -36.88
N ARG A 312 10.93 -15.87 -36.24
CA ARG A 312 12.32 -16.14 -36.58
C ARG A 312 12.41 -17.17 -37.70
N LYS A 313 13.00 -16.79 -38.82
CA LYS A 313 13.08 -17.62 -40.04
C LYS A 313 14.21 -18.63 -40.04
N ASP A 314 15.18 -18.52 -39.15
CA ASP A 314 16.51 -19.17 -39.30
C ASP A 314 16.73 -20.38 -38.39
N GLU A 315 15.74 -20.80 -37.63
CA GLU A 315 15.87 -21.95 -36.74
C GLU A 315 15.10 -23.16 -37.33
N SER A 316 15.70 -24.33 -37.25
CA SER A 316 15.11 -25.61 -37.68
C SER A 316 13.83 -25.99 -36.93
N PHE A 317 13.49 -25.23 -35.90
CA PHE A 317 12.24 -25.29 -35.14
C PHE A 317 11.55 -23.93 -35.27
N ALA A 318 10.30 -23.93 -35.74
CA ALA A 318 9.50 -22.71 -35.79
C ALA A 318 9.34 -22.19 -34.36
N ARG A 319 9.98 -21.05 -34.05
CA ARG A 319 9.86 -20.35 -32.75
C ARG A 319 9.02 -19.12 -32.95
N ARG A 320 8.00 -18.99 -32.13
CA ARG A 320 7.15 -17.80 -32.06
C ARG A 320 7.55 -17.00 -30.85
N ASP A 321 8.08 -15.81 -31.03
CA ASP A 321 8.32 -14.86 -29.98
C ASP A 321 7.20 -13.80 -30.03
N VAL A 322 6.57 -13.53 -28.90
CA VAL A 322 5.58 -12.46 -28.78
C VAL A 322 6.13 -11.41 -27.81
N ILE A 323 6.22 -10.19 -28.28
CA ILE A 323 6.62 -9.04 -27.46
C ILE A 323 5.35 -8.35 -26.99
N TYR A 324 5.19 -8.28 -25.67
CA TYR A 324 4.11 -7.56 -25.01
C TYR A 324 4.63 -6.26 -24.47
N LYS A 325 3.95 -5.17 -24.76
CA LYS A 325 4.35 -3.82 -24.38
C LYS A 325 3.20 -3.05 -23.74
N VAL A 326 3.52 -2.28 -22.72
CA VAL A 326 2.56 -1.44 -21.99
C VAL A 326 3.12 -0.03 -21.81
N TRP A 327 2.21 0.95 -21.72
CA TRP A 327 2.56 2.36 -21.51
C TRP A 327 1.79 2.95 -20.32
N LEU A 328 2.52 3.66 -19.48
CA LEU A 328 1.97 4.41 -18.36
C LEU A 328 2.42 5.87 -18.46
N LYS A 329 1.48 6.79 -18.35
CA LYS A 329 1.72 8.21 -18.26
C LYS A 329 1.44 8.69 -16.86
N GLY A 330 2.39 9.42 -16.27
CA GLY A 330 2.26 10.04 -14.97
C GLY A 330 2.25 11.55 -15.09
N ASN A 331 1.35 12.21 -14.37
CA ASN A 331 1.27 13.65 -14.26
C ASN A 331 1.17 14.03 -12.79
N MET A 332 2.11 14.85 -12.33
CA MET A 332 2.14 15.40 -10.98
C MET A 332 2.00 16.92 -11.08
N ASP A 333 1.16 17.51 -10.23
CA ASP A 333 0.88 18.94 -10.25
C ASP A 333 2.16 19.80 -10.29
N GLY A 334 2.19 20.72 -11.23
CA GLY A 334 3.31 21.64 -11.43
C GLY A 334 4.56 21.04 -12.11
N LYS A 335 4.51 19.79 -12.52
CA LYS A 335 5.60 19.11 -13.23
C LYS A 335 5.20 18.72 -14.66
N ALA A 336 6.18 18.55 -15.53
CA ALA A 336 5.93 18.04 -16.87
C ALA A 336 5.45 16.57 -16.83
N PRO A 337 4.48 16.19 -17.67
CA PRO A 337 4.05 14.80 -17.78
C PRO A 337 5.20 13.88 -18.19
N VAL A 338 5.19 12.67 -17.63
CA VAL A 338 6.17 11.63 -17.93
C VAL A 338 5.47 10.43 -18.55
N THR A 339 6.00 9.91 -19.64
CA THR A 339 5.55 8.63 -20.20
C THR A 339 6.65 7.60 -20.04
N LEU A 340 6.27 6.42 -19.58
CA LEU A 340 7.12 5.23 -19.53
C LEU A 340 6.46 4.12 -20.33
N ASP A 341 7.32 3.28 -20.88
CA ASP A 341 6.92 2.00 -21.47
C ASP A 341 7.81 0.90 -20.91
N THR A 342 7.26 -0.28 -20.82
CA THR A 342 8.02 -1.51 -20.54
C THR A 342 7.50 -2.64 -21.40
N TYR A 343 8.32 -3.66 -21.58
CA TYR A 343 7.96 -4.82 -22.39
C TYR A 343 8.52 -6.11 -21.80
N THR A 344 7.89 -7.21 -22.15
CA THR A 344 8.41 -8.55 -21.94
C THR A 344 8.28 -9.37 -23.22
N THR A 345 9.09 -10.42 -23.35
CA THR A 345 9.03 -11.33 -24.49
C THR A 345 8.70 -12.71 -24.00
N ARG A 346 7.64 -13.29 -24.53
CA ARG A 346 7.30 -14.69 -24.35
C ARG A 346 7.78 -15.50 -25.53
N ASN A 347 8.49 -16.58 -25.25
CA ASN A 347 9.01 -17.49 -26.25
C ASN A 347 8.12 -18.74 -26.29
N PHE A 348 7.50 -18.97 -27.41
CA PHE A 348 6.68 -20.16 -27.64
C PHE A 348 7.50 -21.13 -28.51
N PRO A 349 7.89 -22.32 -28.02
CA PRO A 349 8.56 -23.30 -28.83
C PRO A 349 7.60 -23.75 -29.93
N GLY A 350 8.04 -23.64 -31.18
CA GLY A 350 7.28 -24.11 -32.32
C GLY A 350 7.28 -25.63 -32.36
N VAL A 351 6.28 -26.23 -31.79
CA VAL A 351 5.92 -27.63 -32.07
C VAL A 351 4.77 -27.57 -33.06
N GLY A 352 4.87 -28.33 -34.16
CA GLY A 352 4.01 -28.25 -35.31
C GLY A 352 2.54 -27.94 -35.06
N SER A 353 1.85 -27.47 -36.01
CA SER A 353 0.58 -26.76 -36.13
C SER A 353 -0.62 -27.12 -35.21
N SER A 354 -0.42 -27.82 -34.12
CA SER A 354 -1.47 -28.24 -33.19
C SER A 354 -1.23 -28.02 -31.72
N SER A 355 -0.06 -27.44 -31.32
CA SER A 355 0.17 -27.11 -29.92
C SER A 355 -0.12 -25.63 -29.71
N GLN A 356 -1.34 -25.32 -29.37
CA GLN A 356 -1.75 -24.01 -28.87
C GLN A 356 -1.20 -23.86 -27.46
N PHE A 357 -0.17 -23.04 -27.32
CA PHE A 357 0.19 -22.42 -26.06
C PHE A 357 -0.63 -21.13 -25.98
N ASP A 358 -1.84 -21.21 -25.46
CA ASP A 358 -2.66 -20.04 -25.22
C ASP A 358 -2.43 -19.58 -23.78
N ILE A 359 -1.31 -18.92 -23.53
CA ILE A 359 -1.18 -18.11 -22.31
C ILE A 359 -2.03 -16.87 -22.56
N PRO A 360 -3.03 -16.58 -21.74
CA PRO A 360 -3.84 -15.39 -21.88
C PRO A 360 -2.96 -14.13 -21.88
N GLU A 361 -3.26 -13.20 -22.78
CA GLU A 361 -2.49 -11.96 -22.89
C GLU A 361 -2.53 -11.16 -21.61
N GLU A 362 -3.66 -11.17 -20.92
CA GLU A 362 -3.92 -10.50 -19.66
C GLU A 362 -2.87 -10.84 -18.61
N ASP A 363 -2.51 -12.09 -18.48
CA ASP A 363 -1.49 -12.58 -17.55
C ASP A 363 -0.14 -11.92 -17.75
N THR A 364 0.27 -11.83 -19.02
CA THR A 364 1.55 -11.24 -19.35
C THR A 364 1.54 -9.73 -19.09
N TYR A 365 0.44 -9.07 -19.40
CA TYR A 365 0.28 -7.66 -19.08
C TYR A 365 0.22 -7.41 -17.57
N MET A 366 -0.44 -8.29 -16.80
CA MET A 366 -0.49 -8.16 -15.35
C MET A 366 0.90 -8.24 -14.68
N GLU A 367 1.79 -9.09 -15.17
CA GLU A 367 3.17 -9.11 -14.68
C GLU A 367 3.87 -7.75 -14.89
N LEU A 368 3.66 -7.12 -16.05
CA LEU A 368 4.21 -5.79 -16.33
C LEU A 368 3.57 -4.70 -15.45
N MET A 369 2.29 -4.85 -15.08
CA MET A 369 1.57 -3.91 -14.23
C MET A 369 2.05 -3.88 -12.78
N THR A 370 2.76 -4.89 -12.32
CA THR A 370 3.36 -4.85 -10.96
C THR A 370 4.67 -4.06 -10.92
N GLU A 371 5.38 -3.90 -12.04
CA GLU A 371 6.69 -3.23 -12.10
C GLU A 371 6.61 -1.81 -12.67
N LEU A 372 5.84 -1.59 -13.73
CA LEU A 372 5.76 -0.29 -14.40
C LEU A 372 5.34 0.87 -13.49
N PRO A 373 4.38 0.72 -12.56
CA PRO A 373 4.04 1.77 -11.61
C PRO A 373 5.20 2.13 -10.67
N LYS A 374 6.01 1.14 -10.27
CA LYS A 374 7.18 1.38 -9.43
C LYS A 374 8.26 2.16 -10.17
N GLU A 375 8.47 1.85 -11.44
CA GLU A 375 9.38 2.61 -12.30
C GLU A 375 8.90 4.05 -12.51
N MET A 376 7.60 4.24 -12.74
CA MET A 376 6.98 5.56 -12.83
C MET A 376 7.17 6.36 -11.55
N ALA A 377 6.92 5.74 -10.40
CA ALA A 377 7.12 6.35 -9.09
C ALA A 377 8.59 6.79 -8.90
N ASN A 378 9.55 5.95 -9.27
CA ASN A 378 10.97 6.29 -9.21
C ASN A 378 11.36 7.45 -10.13
N LYS A 379 10.69 7.59 -11.27
CA LYS A 379 10.96 8.67 -12.23
C LYS A 379 10.35 10.00 -11.76
N LEU A 380 9.10 9.99 -11.30
CA LEU A 380 8.46 11.18 -10.76
C LEU A 380 9.14 11.64 -9.45
N ALA A 381 9.60 10.72 -8.62
CA ALA A 381 10.34 11.04 -7.40
C ALA A 381 11.66 11.79 -7.64
N LYS A 382 12.26 11.69 -8.83
CA LYS A 382 13.46 12.45 -9.19
C LYS A 382 13.14 13.89 -9.60
N MET A 383 11.88 14.20 -9.83
CA MET A 383 11.41 15.53 -10.20
C MET A 383 10.95 16.34 -8.99
N GLU A 384 10.80 15.65 -7.84
CA GLU A 384 10.49 16.25 -6.54
C GLU A 384 11.73 16.96 -5.96
#